data_3ae979a10b718b0af291be9755583955
#
_entry.id   3ae979a10b718b0af291be9755583955
#
_cell.length_a   1.000
_cell.length_b   1.000
_cell.length_c   1.000
_cell.angle_alpha   90.00
_cell.angle_beta   90.00
_cell.angle_gamma   90.00
#
_symmetry.space_group_name_H-M   'P 1'
#
loop_
_entity.id
_entity.type
_entity.pdbx_description
1 polymer ?
#
loop_
_entity_poly.entity_id
_entity_poly.type
_entity_poly.pdbx_seq_one_letter_code
_entity_poly.pdbx_strand_id
1 'polypeptide(L)'
;MSLPKFKTVTRTQGNNQALKDGSVKPESFEFEFEDVPVLVDGFRRMVRGSEFDISEMAITTYICAKAHGKRMTALPIFLVRAFHHGAIIVNTNAGIRTPKDLEGKRVGVNRGYTVTTGVWARSVLQDEHDVDLGKITWVLSGDEHVAEYRPPANVVPMEQGKKMSEMLVNGELAAAIGVEVDHPDVKPLIPNALDAGLNALRSRGHYPINHLLVIKDEVLAAYPALAVDVFNAFAESKRVYLQRLKAGQIEKPTATDAMHLRVMDIIGDPLPYGIAPNRHVLEELVGHTLKQGIITRAVTVDELFAGATRGLVA
;
A
#
# COMPACT_ATOMS: atom_id res chain seq x y z
N MET A 1 29.10 16.71 19.08
CA MET A 1 28.94 16.55 17.63
C MET A 1 27.44 16.65 17.30
N SER A 2 27.07 17.28 16.19
CA SER A 2 25.66 17.29 15.75
C SER A 2 25.26 15.88 15.33
N LEU A 3 24.01 15.50 15.59
CA LEU A 3 23.45 14.21 15.12
C LEU A 3 23.39 14.20 13.59
N PRO A 4 23.57 13.02 12.96
CA PRO A 4 23.36 12.88 11.53
C PRO A 4 21.88 13.15 11.19
N LYS A 5 21.63 13.81 10.04
CA LYS A 5 20.29 14.12 9.55
C LYS A 5 20.00 13.28 8.32
N PHE A 6 18.79 12.73 8.25
CA PHE A 6 18.36 11.93 7.11
C PHE A 6 17.15 12.54 6.44
N LYS A 7 17.31 12.86 5.16
CA LYS A 7 16.24 13.38 4.31
C LYS A 7 15.13 12.35 4.20
N THR A 8 13.97 12.69 4.75
CA THR A 8 12.88 11.73 4.96
C THR A 8 11.58 12.23 4.33
N VAL A 9 10.88 11.36 3.62
CA VAL A 9 9.53 11.64 3.11
C VAL A 9 8.54 10.62 3.64
N THR A 10 7.51 11.11 4.33
CA THR A 10 6.32 10.34 4.74
C THR A 10 5.12 11.28 4.73
N ARG A 11 3.95 10.74 4.42
CA ARG A 11 2.70 11.46 4.70
C ARG A 11 2.49 11.54 6.21
N THR A 12 1.96 12.66 6.70
CA THR A 12 1.56 12.77 8.11
C THR A 12 0.33 11.91 8.37
N GLN A 13 0.43 11.04 9.36
CA GLN A 13 -0.60 10.09 9.78
C GLN A 13 -0.59 9.99 11.30
N GLY A 14 -1.65 9.49 11.93
CA GLY A 14 -1.70 9.35 13.38
C GLY A 14 -0.49 8.60 13.95
N ASN A 15 -0.07 7.51 13.31
CA ASN A 15 1.03 6.66 13.76
C ASN A 15 2.44 7.25 13.62
N ASN A 16 2.63 8.35 12.88
CA ASN A 16 3.92 9.02 12.77
C ASN A 16 3.85 10.53 13.15
N GLN A 17 2.71 11.00 13.61
CA GLN A 17 2.51 12.39 14.01
C GLN A 17 3.53 12.82 15.08
N ALA A 18 3.76 11.99 16.09
CA ALA A 18 4.66 12.31 17.20
C ALA A 18 6.13 12.48 16.79
N LEU A 19 6.56 11.85 15.68
CA LEU A 19 7.87 12.11 15.08
C LEU A 19 7.92 13.46 14.37
N LYS A 20 6.83 13.85 13.72
CA LYS A 20 6.77 15.09 12.93
C LYS A 20 6.59 16.35 13.80
N ASP A 21 5.85 16.24 14.90
CA ASP A 21 5.68 17.35 15.84
C ASP A 21 6.80 17.44 16.90
N GLY A 22 7.71 16.44 16.89
CA GLY A 22 8.85 16.40 17.80
C GLY A 22 8.55 15.92 19.22
N SER A 23 7.33 15.38 19.46
CA SER A 23 6.99 14.75 20.75
C SER A 23 7.77 13.45 20.99
N VAL A 24 8.14 12.76 19.91
CA VAL A 24 9.05 11.61 19.91
C VAL A 24 10.28 11.98 19.08
N LYS A 25 11.46 11.80 19.64
CA LYS A 25 12.74 12.10 18.99
C LYS A 25 13.68 10.92 19.12
N PRO A 26 14.32 10.46 18.01
CA PRO A 26 15.45 9.54 18.12
C PRO A 26 16.61 10.19 18.84
N GLU A 27 17.41 9.39 19.57
CA GLU A 27 18.58 9.88 20.30
C GLU A 27 19.87 9.89 19.43
N SER A 28 19.91 9.05 18.39
CA SER A 28 21.12 8.81 17.56
C SER A 28 21.13 9.56 16.24
N PHE A 29 20.00 10.15 15.82
CA PHE A 29 19.87 10.87 14.54
C PHE A 29 18.68 11.83 14.57
N GLU A 30 18.56 12.65 13.50
CA GLU A 30 17.41 13.52 13.26
C GLU A 30 16.75 13.18 11.91
N PHE A 31 15.41 13.15 11.89
CA PHE A 31 14.66 13.16 10.64
C PHE A 31 14.63 14.58 10.06
N GLU A 32 15.00 14.74 8.79
CA GLU A 32 14.78 15.95 8.01
C GLU A 32 13.58 15.72 7.09
N PHE A 33 12.38 15.98 7.60
CA PHE A 33 11.15 15.73 6.86
C PHE A 33 10.98 16.72 5.70
N GLU A 34 10.87 16.19 4.48
CA GLU A 34 10.43 16.96 3.31
C GLU A 34 8.92 16.80 3.12
N ASP A 35 8.22 17.91 2.98
CA ASP A 35 6.80 17.89 2.66
C ASP A 35 6.61 17.71 1.16
N VAL A 36 5.93 16.62 0.78
CA VAL A 36 5.56 16.29 -0.60
C VAL A 36 4.04 16.20 -0.65
N PRO A 37 3.33 17.23 -1.16
CA PRO A 37 1.87 17.30 -1.12
C PRO A 37 1.18 16.07 -1.73
N VAL A 38 1.75 15.51 -2.78
CA VAL A 38 1.27 14.28 -3.43
C VAL A 38 2.30 13.17 -3.18
N LEU A 39 2.10 12.36 -2.16
CA LEU A 39 3.06 11.33 -1.72
C LEU A 39 3.51 10.39 -2.86
N VAL A 40 2.65 10.14 -3.84
CA VAL A 40 2.97 9.30 -5.02
C VAL A 40 4.13 9.87 -5.83
N ASP A 41 4.30 11.19 -5.87
CA ASP A 41 5.45 11.82 -6.51
C ASP A 41 6.73 11.56 -5.69
N GLY A 42 6.62 11.52 -4.36
CA GLY A 42 7.69 11.07 -3.48
C GLY A 42 8.14 9.64 -3.80
N PHE A 43 7.21 8.72 -4.03
CA PHE A 43 7.54 7.34 -4.45
C PHE A 43 8.32 7.31 -5.77
N ARG A 44 7.90 8.08 -6.78
CA ARG A 44 8.62 8.18 -8.06
C ARG A 44 10.02 8.76 -7.90
N ARG A 45 10.16 9.83 -7.11
CA ARG A 45 11.44 10.48 -6.82
C ARG A 45 12.38 9.50 -6.11
N MET A 46 11.87 8.70 -5.16
CA MET A 46 12.67 7.67 -4.50
C MET A 46 13.07 6.54 -5.44
N VAL A 47 12.14 5.97 -6.20
CA VAL A 47 12.40 4.82 -7.09
C VAL A 47 13.30 5.19 -8.27
N ARG A 48 13.10 6.36 -8.87
CA ARG A 48 13.79 6.78 -10.10
C ARG A 48 15.08 7.57 -9.83
N GLY A 49 15.11 8.36 -8.76
CA GLY A 49 16.19 9.28 -8.45
C GLY A 49 16.93 9.02 -7.14
N SER A 50 16.44 8.11 -6.29
CA SER A 50 16.98 7.89 -4.94
C SER A 50 17.15 9.19 -4.15
N GLU A 51 16.13 10.08 -4.20
CA GLU A 51 16.25 11.45 -3.68
C GLU A 51 16.16 11.55 -2.15
N PHE A 52 15.63 10.53 -1.47
CA PHE A 52 15.44 10.50 -0.02
C PHE A 52 16.28 9.41 0.60
N ASP A 53 16.80 9.65 1.80
CA ASP A 53 17.50 8.64 2.59
C ASP A 53 16.53 7.62 3.17
N ILE A 54 15.36 8.11 3.64
CA ILE A 54 14.27 7.33 4.22
C ILE A 54 12.97 7.74 3.50
N SER A 55 12.18 6.76 3.07
CA SER A 55 10.93 7.05 2.33
C SER A 55 9.81 6.10 2.73
N GLU A 56 8.61 6.65 2.97
CA GLU A 56 7.39 5.87 2.84
C GLU A 56 7.27 5.38 1.40
N MET A 57 6.82 4.13 1.22
CA MET A 57 6.73 3.51 -0.11
C MET A 57 5.53 2.57 -0.17
N ALA A 58 4.82 2.58 -1.30
CA ALA A 58 3.84 1.55 -1.61
C ALA A 58 4.55 0.18 -1.70
N ILE A 59 4.07 -0.81 -0.93
CA ILE A 59 4.79 -2.08 -0.75
C ILE A 59 5.00 -2.83 -2.07
N THR A 60 4.03 -2.85 -2.98
CA THR A 60 4.18 -3.53 -4.29
C THR A 60 5.10 -2.77 -5.24
N THR A 61 5.12 -1.43 -5.17
CA THR A 61 6.13 -0.61 -5.84
C THR A 61 7.52 -0.95 -5.34
N TYR A 62 7.71 -1.11 -4.02
CA TYR A 62 8.98 -1.53 -3.44
C TYR A 62 9.39 -2.92 -3.93
N ILE A 63 8.49 -3.91 -3.90
CA ILE A 63 8.79 -5.29 -4.36
C ILE A 63 9.20 -5.26 -5.83
N CYS A 64 8.48 -4.54 -6.68
CA CYS A 64 8.82 -4.35 -8.10
C CYS A 64 10.18 -3.65 -8.26
N ALA A 65 10.44 -2.57 -7.54
CA ALA A 65 11.69 -1.81 -7.58
C ALA A 65 12.89 -2.68 -7.19
N LYS A 66 12.76 -3.47 -6.13
CA LYS A 66 13.80 -4.42 -5.68
C LYS A 66 14.09 -5.48 -6.74
N ALA A 67 13.06 -6.03 -7.38
CA ALA A 67 13.21 -6.99 -8.48
C ALA A 67 13.93 -6.39 -9.71
N HIS A 68 13.88 -5.06 -9.88
CA HIS A 68 14.59 -4.31 -10.93
C HIS A 68 15.89 -3.66 -10.43
N GLY A 69 16.45 -4.16 -9.32
CA GLY A 69 17.79 -3.77 -8.84
C GLY A 69 17.88 -2.39 -8.21
N LYS A 70 16.75 -1.77 -7.81
CA LYS A 70 16.79 -0.50 -7.07
C LYS A 70 17.38 -0.70 -5.68
N ARG A 71 18.31 0.19 -5.30
CA ARG A 71 19.13 0.05 -4.10
C ARG A 71 18.46 0.69 -2.88
N MET A 72 17.45 0.03 -2.38
CA MET A 72 16.75 0.38 -1.15
C MET A 72 16.27 -0.89 -0.44
N THR A 73 16.18 -0.86 0.87
CA THR A 73 15.75 -1.99 1.69
C THR A 73 14.65 -1.54 2.65
N ALA A 74 13.59 -2.34 2.76
CA ALA A 74 12.46 -2.06 3.63
C ALA A 74 12.76 -2.37 5.10
N LEU A 75 12.09 -1.62 5.98
CA LEU A 75 11.88 -1.95 7.37
C LEU A 75 10.45 -2.48 7.56
N PRO A 76 10.21 -3.41 8.51
CA PRO A 76 8.88 -3.96 8.75
C PRO A 76 8.01 -3.00 9.58
N ILE A 77 7.92 -1.76 9.11
CA ILE A 77 7.12 -0.66 9.63
C ILE A 77 6.00 -0.42 8.61
N PHE A 78 4.77 -0.77 8.98
CA PHE A 78 3.62 -0.74 8.06
C PHE A 78 2.73 0.45 8.38
N LEU A 79 2.92 1.53 7.62
CA LEU A 79 2.31 2.83 7.88
C LEU A 79 0.84 2.91 7.46
N VAL A 80 0.47 2.20 6.40
CA VAL A 80 -0.88 2.23 5.83
C VAL A 80 -1.39 0.83 5.57
N ARG A 81 -2.61 0.59 6.02
CA ARG A 81 -3.39 -0.62 5.72
C ARG A 81 -4.79 -0.24 5.27
N ALA A 82 -5.39 -1.04 4.40
CA ALA A 82 -6.76 -0.85 3.97
C ALA A 82 -7.37 -2.15 3.44
N PHE A 83 -8.67 -2.32 3.61
CA PHE A 83 -9.42 -3.33 2.88
C PHE A 83 -9.71 -2.87 1.46
N HIS A 84 -9.64 -3.76 0.48
CA HIS A 84 -9.73 -3.41 -0.94
C HIS A 84 -10.99 -3.93 -1.65
N HIS A 85 -11.89 -4.57 -0.92
CA HIS A 85 -13.19 -5.01 -1.45
C HIS A 85 -14.01 -3.86 -2.03
N GLY A 86 -13.97 -2.68 -1.40
CA GLY A 86 -14.64 -1.47 -1.88
C GLY A 86 -13.89 -0.69 -2.95
N ALA A 87 -12.67 -1.10 -3.29
CA ALA A 87 -11.89 -0.40 -4.31
C ALA A 87 -12.36 -0.68 -5.76
N ILE A 88 -13.24 -1.68 -5.94
CA ILE A 88 -13.76 -2.09 -7.24
C ILE A 88 -15.17 -1.53 -7.39
N ILE A 89 -15.35 -0.64 -8.36
CA ILE A 89 -16.65 -0.03 -8.68
C ILE A 89 -17.09 -0.40 -10.10
N VAL A 90 -18.38 -0.52 -10.31
CA VAL A 90 -18.98 -0.88 -11.60
C VAL A 90 -20.06 0.11 -12.01
N ASN A 91 -20.26 0.23 -13.31
CA ASN A 91 -21.47 0.85 -13.84
C ASN A 91 -22.59 -0.21 -13.83
N THR A 92 -23.70 0.06 -13.14
CA THR A 92 -24.83 -0.87 -13.01
C THR A 92 -25.49 -1.20 -14.35
N ASN A 93 -25.31 -0.33 -15.36
CA ASN A 93 -25.82 -0.54 -16.72
C ASN A 93 -24.88 -1.40 -17.59
N ALA A 94 -23.68 -1.72 -17.12
CA ALA A 94 -22.72 -2.56 -17.85
C ALA A 94 -23.03 -4.06 -17.82
N GLY A 95 -24.13 -4.46 -17.15
CA GLY A 95 -24.55 -5.87 -17.06
C GLY A 95 -23.70 -6.74 -16.14
N ILE A 96 -22.85 -6.13 -15.31
CA ILE A 96 -22.01 -6.82 -14.31
C ILE A 96 -22.86 -7.07 -13.07
N ARG A 97 -23.10 -8.34 -12.74
CA ARG A 97 -23.86 -8.79 -11.57
C ARG A 97 -22.99 -9.44 -10.51
N THR A 98 -21.92 -10.09 -10.96
CA THR A 98 -20.95 -10.78 -10.11
C THR A 98 -19.53 -10.41 -10.53
N PRO A 99 -18.52 -10.56 -9.66
CA PRO A 99 -17.13 -10.34 -10.05
C PRO A 99 -16.67 -11.19 -11.26
N LYS A 100 -17.23 -12.39 -11.43
CA LYS A 100 -16.93 -13.28 -12.56
C LYS A 100 -17.31 -12.69 -13.92
N ASP A 101 -18.32 -11.82 -13.97
CA ASP A 101 -18.77 -11.16 -15.20
C ASP A 101 -17.75 -10.16 -15.77
N LEU A 102 -16.68 -9.87 -15.03
CA LEU A 102 -15.56 -9.04 -15.49
C LEU A 102 -14.66 -9.76 -16.51
N GLU A 103 -14.72 -11.11 -16.59
CA GLU A 103 -13.98 -11.86 -17.60
C GLU A 103 -14.42 -11.45 -19.02
N GLY A 104 -13.46 -11.19 -19.89
CA GLY A 104 -13.68 -10.66 -21.24
C GLY A 104 -13.99 -9.16 -21.31
N LYS A 105 -13.96 -8.45 -20.19
CA LYS A 105 -14.26 -7.00 -20.13
C LYS A 105 -13.00 -6.15 -20.01
N ARG A 106 -13.19 -4.84 -20.26
CA ARG A 106 -12.19 -3.79 -19.96
C ARG A 106 -12.43 -3.27 -18.54
N VAL A 107 -11.39 -3.31 -17.70
CA VAL A 107 -11.44 -2.82 -16.33
C VAL A 107 -10.34 -1.77 -16.12
N GLY A 108 -10.74 -0.59 -15.67
CA GLY A 108 -9.81 0.50 -15.37
C GLY A 108 -9.02 0.23 -14.10
N VAL A 109 -7.75 0.62 -14.08
CA VAL A 109 -6.90 0.63 -12.88
C VAL A 109 -6.30 2.01 -12.74
N ASN A 110 -6.54 2.65 -11.60
CA ASN A 110 -6.00 3.98 -11.33
C ASN A 110 -4.48 3.91 -11.19
N ARG A 111 -3.78 4.72 -11.99
CA ARG A 111 -2.32 4.77 -12.12
C ARG A 111 -1.77 3.52 -12.82
N GLY A 112 -0.61 3.00 -12.34
CA GLY A 112 0.06 1.83 -12.91
C GLY A 112 -0.48 0.48 -12.42
N TYR A 113 -0.13 -0.58 -13.12
CA TYR A 113 -0.53 -1.94 -12.79
C TYR A 113 0.06 -2.43 -11.47
N THR A 114 1.26 -1.95 -11.11
CA THR A 114 1.98 -2.34 -9.88
C THR A 114 1.49 -1.61 -8.63
N VAL A 115 0.49 -0.72 -8.71
CA VAL A 115 -0.03 0.02 -7.54
C VAL A 115 -0.73 -0.93 -6.56
N THR A 116 -0.39 -0.81 -5.28
CA THR A 116 -0.80 -1.75 -4.22
C THR A 116 -2.32 -1.94 -4.14
N THR A 117 -3.10 -0.87 -4.26
CA THR A 117 -4.57 -0.97 -4.30
C THR A 117 -5.06 -1.88 -5.43
N GLY A 118 -4.48 -1.73 -6.63
CA GLY A 118 -4.81 -2.57 -7.78
C GLY A 118 -4.42 -4.02 -7.56
N VAL A 119 -3.25 -4.28 -6.98
CA VAL A 119 -2.77 -5.65 -6.68
C VAL A 119 -3.71 -6.35 -5.70
N TRP A 120 -4.04 -5.71 -4.59
CA TRP A 120 -4.96 -6.28 -3.59
C TRP A 120 -6.38 -6.42 -4.11
N ALA A 121 -6.91 -5.46 -4.88
CA ALA A 121 -8.23 -5.59 -5.48
C ALA A 121 -8.31 -6.77 -6.46
N ARG A 122 -7.26 -6.97 -7.28
CA ARG A 122 -7.16 -8.16 -8.15
C ARG A 122 -7.03 -9.46 -7.35
N SER A 123 -6.35 -9.44 -6.19
CA SER A 123 -6.28 -10.64 -5.33
C SER A 123 -7.66 -11.01 -4.78
N VAL A 124 -8.47 -10.03 -4.35
CA VAL A 124 -9.85 -10.26 -3.92
C VAL A 124 -10.68 -10.89 -5.07
N LEU A 125 -10.56 -10.37 -6.29
CA LEU A 125 -11.26 -10.95 -7.45
C LEU A 125 -10.84 -12.40 -7.69
N GLN A 126 -9.55 -12.71 -7.60
CA GLN A 126 -9.01 -14.03 -7.88
C GLN A 126 -9.32 -15.02 -6.77
N ASP A 127 -9.04 -14.68 -5.51
CA ASP A 127 -9.05 -15.64 -4.40
C ASP A 127 -10.44 -15.80 -3.76
N GLU A 128 -11.27 -14.75 -3.78
CA GLU A 128 -12.62 -14.79 -3.17
C GLU A 128 -13.74 -15.04 -4.19
N HIS A 129 -13.47 -14.77 -5.48
CA HIS A 129 -14.49 -14.84 -6.52
C HIS A 129 -14.09 -15.68 -7.75
N ASP A 130 -12.94 -16.36 -7.68
CA ASP A 130 -12.45 -17.25 -8.75
C ASP A 130 -12.37 -16.58 -10.14
N VAL A 131 -12.04 -15.27 -10.18
CA VAL A 131 -11.91 -14.53 -11.44
C VAL A 131 -10.58 -14.81 -12.09
N ASP A 132 -10.61 -15.21 -13.37
CA ASP A 132 -9.40 -15.34 -14.18
C ASP A 132 -8.92 -13.96 -14.64
N LEU A 133 -7.90 -13.43 -13.96
CA LEU A 133 -7.35 -12.09 -14.23
C LEU A 133 -6.75 -11.99 -15.66
N GLY A 134 -6.35 -13.11 -16.26
CA GLY A 134 -5.81 -13.18 -17.61
C GLY A 134 -6.86 -12.91 -18.70
N LYS A 135 -8.14 -13.10 -18.39
CA LYS A 135 -9.25 -12.83 -19.31
C LYS A 135 -9.73 -11.38 -19.29
N ILE A 136 -9.22 -10.55 -18.39
CA ILE A 136 -9.60 -9.14 -18.28
C ILE A 136 -8.60 -8.27 -19.02
N THR A 137 -9.06 -7.27 -19.75
CA THR A 137 -8.20 -6.21 -20.29
C THR A 137 -8.09 -5.10 -19.24
N TRP A 138 -6.90 -4.93 -18.67
CA TRP A 138 -6.62 -3.91 -17.67
C TRP A 138 -6.21 -2.60 -18.34
N VAL A 139 -6.95 -1.51 -18.07
CA VAL A 139 -6.73 -0.19 -18.68
C VAL A 139 -6.13 0.75 -17.63
N LEU A 140 -4.89 1.20 -17.82
CA LEU A 140 -4.17 2.02 -16.85
C LEU A 140 -4.36 3.51 -17.09
N SER A 141 -4.64 4.28 -16.04
CA SER A 141 -4.74 5.76 -16.13
C SER A 141 -3.40 6.49 -16.00
N GLY A 142 -2.32 5.80 -15.71
CA GLY A 142 -1.00 6.40 -15.52
C GLY A 142 0.14 5.42 -15.74
N ASP A 143 1.36 5.96 -15.64
CA ASP A 143 2.61 5.20 -15.80
C ASP A 143 2.99 4.43 -14.54
N GLU A 144 3.89 3.46 -14.71
CA GLU A 144 4.48 2.70 -13.62
C GLU A 144 5.51 3.53 -12.84
N HIS A 145 5.62 3.30 -11.53
CA HIS A 145 6.66 3.94 -10.72
C HIS A 145 8.06 3.46 -11.12
N VAL A 146 8.18 2.15 -11.41
CA VAL A 146 9.42 1.52 -11.90
C VAL A 146 9.39 1.56 -13.42
N ALA A 147 10.19 2.43 -14.02
CA ALA A 147 10.18 2.67 -15.46
C ALA A 147 10.62 1.46 -16.29
N GLU A 148 11.40 0.56 -15.71
CA GLU A 148 11.89 -0.67 -16.33
C GLU A 148 10.85 -1.80 -16.34
N TYR A 149 9.82 -1.72 -15.51
CA TYR A 149 8.77 -2.75 -15.45
C TYR A 149 7.97 -2.79 -16.76
N ARG A 150 7.62 -3.98 -17.17
CA ARG A 150 6.76 -4.24 -18.34
C ARG A 150 5.59 -5.11 -17.90
N PRO A 151 4.35 -4.59 -18.01
CA PRO A 151 3.16 -5.31 -17.59
C PRO A 151 2.82 -6.47 -18.53
N PRO A 152 1.96 -7.42 -18.09
CA PRO A 152 1.42 -8.48 -18.95
C PRO A 152 0.71 -7.95 -20.21
N ALA A 153 0.57 -8.81 -21.22
CA ALA A 153 0.04 -8.43 -22.53
C ALA A 153 -1.43 -7.95 -22.52
N ASN A 154 -2.21 -8.35 -21.51
CA ASN A 154 -3.59 -7.91 -21.32
C ASN A 154 -3.72 -6.58 -20.57
N VAL A 155 -2.61 -5.88 -20.34
CA VAL A 155 -2.56 -4.55 -19.71
C VAL A 155 -2.24 -3.50 -20.76
N VAL A 156 -3.11 -2.52 -20.89
CA VAL A 156 -3.01 -1.46 -21.92
C VAL A 156 -3.10 -0.08 -21.29
N PRO A 157 -2.46 0.94 -21.86
CA PRO A 157 -2.66 2.32 -21.42
C PRO A 157 -4.07 2.80 -21.77
N MET A 158 -4.59 3.70 -20.95
CA MET A 158 -5.81 4.46 -21.26
C MET A 158 -5.55 5.38 -22.45
N GLU A 159 -6.58 5.58 -23.29
CA GLU A 159 -6.50 6.48 -24.42
C GLU A 159 -6.24 7.93 -23.96
N GLN A 160 -5.36 8.62 -24.68
CA GLN A 160 -4.96 9.99 -24.33
C GLN A 160 -6.17 10.95 -24.32
N GLY A 161 -6.24 11.80 -23.32
CA GLY A 161 -7.31 12.78 -23.12
C GLY A 161 -8.60 12.26 -22.50
N LYS A 162 -8.72 10.94 -22.30
CA LYS A 162 -9.86 10.36 -21.58
C LYS A 162 -9.67 10.41 -20.05
N LYS A 163 -10.79 10.38 -19.33
CA LYS A 163 -10.81 10.23 -17.89
C LYS A 163 -11.47 8.91 -17.52
N MET A 164 -10.87 8.17 -16.59
CA MET A 164 -11.37 6.86 -16.18
C MET A 164 -12.79 6.92 -15.62
N SER A 165 -13.13 7.98 -14.87
CA SER A 165 -14.49 8.22 -14.36
C SER A 165 -15.52 8.36 -15.48
N GLU A 166 -15.19 9.13 -16.53
CA GLU A 166 -16.08 9.32 -17.68
C GLU A 166 -16.22 8.02 -18.48
N MET A 167 -15.13 7.29 -18.71
CA MET A 167 -15.16 5.99 -19.39
C MET A 167 -16.03 4.96 -18.64
N LEU A 168 -15.99 4.96 -17.30
CA LEU A 168 -16.83 4.08 -16.49
C LEU A 168 -18.31 4.48 -16.61
N VAL A 169 -18.64 5.76 -16.50
CA VAL A 169 -20.01 6.26 -16.62
C VAL A 169 -20.60 6.00 -17.99
N ASN A 170 -19.80 6.17 -19.04
CA ASN A 170 -20.21 5.96 -20.45
C ASN A 170 -20.22 4.47 -20.87
N GLY A 171 -19.82 3.54 -19.99
CA GLY A 171 -19.80 2.10 -20.28
C GLY A 171 -18.64 1.63 -21.16
N GLU A 172 -17.62 2.48 -21.39
CA GLU A 172 -16.39 2.09 -22.09
C GLU A 172 -15.49 1.18 -21.22
N LEU A 173 -15.66 1.27 -19.90
CA LEU A 173 -15.12 0.36 -18.90
C LEU A 173 -16.28 -0.29 -18.14
N ALA A 174 -16.22 -1.61 -17.95
CA ALA A 174 -17.20 -2.34 -17.17
C ALA A 174 -17.04 -2.08 -15.65
N ALA A 175 -15.81 -1.89 -15.21
CA ALA A 175 -15.44 -1.60 -13.83
C ALA A 175 -14.21 -0.70 -13.78
N ALA A 176 -13.94 -0.14 -12.61
CA ALA A 176 -12.69 0.57 -12.32
C ALA A 176 -12.22 0.28 -10.89
N ILE A 177 -10.90 0.29 -10.69
CA ILE A 177 -10.24 0.04 -9.41
C ILE A 177 -9.51 1.29 -8.93
N GLY A 178 -9.77 1.69 -7.68
CA GLY A 178 -9.03 2.76 -7.00
C GLY A 178 -9.37 4.16 -7.49
N VAL A 179 -10.55 4.38 -8.03
CA VAL A 179 -11.12 5.69 -8.36
C VAL A 179 -12.42 5.91 -7.60
N GLU A 180 -12.70 7.17 -7.32
CA GLU A 180 -13.98 7.60 -6.76
C GLU A 180 -14.79 8.26 -7.87
N VAL A 181 -16.05 7.87 -8.01
CA VAL A 181 -16.97 8.41 -9.00
C VAL A 181 -18.31 8.65 -8.33
N ASP A 182 -18.71 9.91 -8.23
CA ASP A 182 -20.03 10.31 -7.73
C ASP A 182 -21.03 10.29 -8.90
N HIS A 183 -21.69 9.15 -9.08
CA HIS A 183 -22.71 8.96 -10.12
C HIS A 183 -23.73 7.91 -9.64
N PRO A 184 -25.05 8.12 -9.87
CA PRO A 184 -26.12 7.22 -9.38
C PRO A 184 -25.99 5.78 -9.90
N ASP A 185 -25.44 5.60 -11.10
CA ASP A 185 -25.24 4.29 -11.73
C ASP A 185 -23.89 3.64 -11.39
N VAL A 186 -23.05 4.28 -10.59
CA VAL A 186 -21.77 3.71 -10.18
C VAL A 186 -21.85 3.22 -8.73
N LYS A 187 -21.53 1.95 -8.51
CA LYS A 187 -21.62 1.29 -7.19
C LYS A 187 -20.42 0.37 -6.96
N PRO A 188 -20.08 0.06 -5.69
CA PRO A 188 -19.16 -1.02 -5.39
C PRO A 188 -19.65 -2.35 -6.01
N LEU A 189 -18.72 -3.08 -6.64
CA LEU A 189 -19.01 -4.42 -7.19
C LEU A 189 -19.33 -5.43 -6.10
N ILE A 190 -18.62 -5.34 -4.97
CA ILE A 190 -18.81 -6.22 -3.82
C ILE A 190 -19.76 -5.51 -2.85
N PRO A 191 -20.97 -6.02 -2.64
CA PRO A 191 -21.91 -5.46 -1.68
C PRO A 191 -21.32 -5.51 -0.25
N ASN A 192 -21.64 -4.50 0.58
CA ASN A 192 -21.16 -4.42 1.95
C ASN A 192 -19.64 -4.62 2.07
N ALA A 193 -18.88 -4.01 1.17
CA ALA A 193 -17.44 -4.21 0.99
C ALA A 193 -16.63 -4.06 2.30
N LEU A 194 -17.04 -3.16 3.19
CA LEU A 194 -16.39 -3.00 4.49
C LEU A 194 -16.59 -4.24 5.37
N ASP A 195 -17.81 -4.76 5.44
CA ASP A 195 -18.11 -5.97 6.23
C ASP A 195 -17.39 -7.19 5.64
N ALA A 196 -17.31 -7.29 4.30
CA ALA A 196 -16.52 -8.32 3.63
C ALA A 196 -15.05 -8.26 4.05
N GLY A 197 -14.45 -7.07 4.06
CA GLY A 197 -13.07 -6.88 4.53
C GLY A 197 -12.87 -7.23 6.00
N LEU A 198 -13.75 -6.77 6.89
CA LEU A 198 -13.70 -7.10 8.32
C LEU A 198 -13.93 -8.61 8.56
N ASN A 199 -14.76 -9.26 7.77
CA ASN A 199 -14.96 -10.71 7.85
C ASN A 199 -13.71 -11.47 7.36
N ALA A 200 -13.05 -11.01 6.31
CA ALA A 200 -11.78 -11.57 5.86
C ALA A 200 -10.68 -11.45 6.95
N LEU A 201 -10.64 -10.33 7.68
CA LEU A 201 -9.77 -10.18 8.84
C LEU A 201 -10.10 -11.18 9.94
N ARG A 202 -11.38 -11.33 10.32
CA ARG A 202 -11.80 -12.26 11.40
C ARG A 202 -11.54 -13.72 11.05
N SER A 203 -11.83 -14.11 9.81
CA SER A 203 -11.81 -15.52 9.40
C SER A 203 -10.44 -16.04 9.01
N ARG A 204 -9.58 -15.20 8.42
CA ARG A 204 -8.29 -15.60 7.85
C ARG A 204 -7.15 -14.63 8.10
N GLY A 205 -7.32 -13.63 8.97
CA GLY A 205 -6.27 -12.66 9.29
C GLY A 205 -5.90 -11.72 8.13
N HIS A 206 -6.74 -11.64 7.09
CA HIS A 206 -6.46 -10.81 5.91
C HIS A 206 -6.64 -9.32 6.24
N TYR A 207 -5.52 -8.64 6.51
CA TYR A 207 -5.49 -7.20 6.69
C TYR A 207 -4.39 -6.59 5.83
N PRO A 208 -4.73 -6.18 4.60
CA PRO A 208 -3.78 -5.76 3.59
C PRO A 208 -2.88 -4.62 4.01
N ILE A 209 -1.59 -4.75 3.67
CA ILE A 209 -0.57 -3.71 3.86
C ILE A 209 -0.45 -2.92 2.57
N ASN A 210 -0.53 -1.58 2.68
CA ASN A 210 -0.38 -0.69 1.52
C ASN A 210 1.00 -0.05 1.47
N HIS A 211 1.46 0.53 2.59
CA HIS A 211 2.72 1.25 2.63
C HIS A 211 3.61 0.76 3.76
N LEU A 212 4.90 0.77 3.49
CA LEU A 212 5.98 0.52 4.43
C LEU A 212 7.03 1.63 4.36
N LEU A 213 8.08 1.51 5.15
CA LEU A 213 9.23 2.40 5.13
C LEU A 213 10.43 1.73 4.45
N VAL A 214 11.14 2.46 3.60
CA VAL A 214 12.39 2.00 2.97
C VAL A 214 13.54 2.97 3.29
N ILE A 215 14.76 2.45 3.32
CA ILE A 215 16.01 3.22 3.49
C ILE A 215 16.93 2.87 2.32
N LYS A 216 17.72 3.85 1.83
CA LYS A 216 18.76 3.59 0.83
C LYS A 216 19.78 2.57 1.37
N ASP A 217 20.23 1.65 0.52
CA ASP A 217 21.21 0.64 0.91
C ASP A 217 22.55 1.26 1.32
N GLU A 218 22.99 2.35 0.66
CA GLU A 218 24.21 3.08 1.00
C GLU A 218 24.13 3.75 2.39
N VAL A 219 22.95 4.24 2.77
CA VAL A 219 22.71 4.83 4.10
C VAL A 219 22.76 3.73 5.17
N LEU A 220 22.11 2.57 4.92
CA LEU A 220 22.19 1.42 5.83
C LEU A 220 23.62 0.89 5.99
N ALA A 221 24.42 0.92 4.92
CA ALA A 221 25.81 0.49 4.97
C ALA A 221 26.68 1.48 5.78
N ALA A 222 26.43 2.79 5.65
CA ALA A 222 27.16 3.83 6.38
C ALA A 222 26.75 3.92 7.87
N TYR A 223 25.49 3.58 8.18
CA TYR A 223 24.91 3.67 9.52
C TYR A 223 24.21 2.35 9.91
N PRO A 224 24.94 1.30 10.30
CA PRO A 224 24.38 -0.04 10.53
C PRO A 224 23.31 -0.12 11.63
N ALA A 225 23.34 0.77 12.64
CA ALA A 225 22.35 0.83 13.72
C ALA A 225 21.04 1.53 13.28
N LEU A 226 21.07 2.33 12.21
CA LEU A 226 19.96 3.20 11.80
C LEU A 226 18.65 2.44 11.59
N ALA A 227 18.70 1.24 11.02
CA ALA A 227 17.49 0.45 10.77
C ALA A 227 16.73 0.15 12.06
N VAL A 228 17.45 -0.20 13.13
CA VAL A 228 16.85 -0.50 14.45
C VAL A 228 16.37 0.79 15.12
N ASP A 229 17.14 1.85 15.05
CA ASP A 229 16.81 3.14 15.66
C ASP A 229 15.57 3.76 14.99
N VAL A 230 15.46 3.70 13.66
CA VAL A 230 14.25 4.10 12.91
C VAL A 230 13.06 3.24 13.30
N PHE A 231 13.22 1.91 13.38
CA PHE A 231 12.13 1.03 13.80
C PHE A 231 11.61 1.43 15.19
N ASN A 232 12.49 1.63 16.16
CA ASN A 232 12.13 2.00 17.53
C ASN A 232 11.44 3.37 17.58
N ALA A 233 11.90 4.35 16.82
CA ALA A 233 11.30 5.68 16.76
C ALA A 233 9.86 5.64 16.22
N PHE A 234 9.63 4.89 15.13
CA PHE A 234 8.28 4.70 14.60
C PHE A 234 7.39 3.86 15.52
N ALA A 235 7.93 2.84 16.19
CA ALA A 235 7.21 2.04 17.19
C ALA A 235 6.72 2.91 18.35
N GLU A 236 7.58 3.79 18.86
CA GLU A 236 7.21 4.71 19.94
C GLU A 236 6.15 5.72 19.49
N SER A 237 6.29 6.30 18.30
CA SER A 237 5.28 7.21 17.74
C SER A 237 3.92 6.51 17.57
N LYS A 238 3.91 5.28 17.06
CA LYS A 238 2.72 4.44 16.98
C LYS A 238 2.10 4.19 18.36
N ARG A 239 2.91 3.88 19.36
CA ARG A 239 2.44 3.65 20.74
C ARG A 239 1.72 4.88 21.28
N VAL A 240 2.28 6.08 21.09
CA VAL A 240 1.64 7.35 21.49
C VAL A 240 0.29 7.53 20.78
N TYR A 241 0.26 7.27 19.48
CA TYR A 241 -0.98 7.35 18.70
C TYR A 241 -2.06 6.40 19.22
N LEU A 242 -1.72 5.12 19.41
CA LEU A 242 -2.69 4.11 19.86
C LEU A 242 -3.21 4.39 21.27
N GLN A 243 -2.38 4.95 22.15
CA GLN A 243 -2.82 5.38 23.47
C GLN A 243 -3.85 6.52 23.37
N ARG A 244 -3.57 7.55 22.57
CA ARG A 244 -4.51 8.68 22.34
C ARG A 244 -5.80 8.21 21.68
N LEU A 245 -5.70 7.31 20.71
CA LEU A 245 -6.85 6.74 20.00
C LEU A 245 -7.78 5.97 20.97
N LYS A 246 -7.22 5.08 21.77
CA LYS A 246 -7.94 4.32 22.81
C LYS A 246 -8.61 5.23 23.84
N ALA A 247 -7.96 6.30 24.23
CA ALA A 247 -8.46 7.25 25.22
C ALA A 247 -9.47 8.26 24.64
N GLY A 248 -9.79 8.21 23.34
CA GLY A 248 -10.65 9.19 22.68
C GLY A 248 -10.08 10.60 22.65
N GLN A 249 -8.75 10.74 22.69
CA GLN A 249 -8.02 12.02 22.75
C GLN A 249 -7.57 12.53 21.39
N ILE A 250 -8.09 11.99 20.30
CA ILE A 250 -7.86 12.52 18.95
C ILE A 250 -8.90 13.62 18.72
N GLU A 251 -8.46 14.87 18.69
CA GLU A 251 -9.36 16.03 18.59
C GLU A 251 -10.22 16.03 17.31
N LYS A 252 -9.64 15.59 16.19
CA LYS A 252 -10.28 15.52 14.88
C LYS A 252 -10.10 14.12 14.29
N PRO A 253 -10.88 13.14 14.76
CA PRO A 253 -10.75 11.77 14.27
C PRO A 253 -11.11 11.68 12.79
N THR A 254 -10.30 10.93 12.07
CA THR A 254 -10.45 10.64 10.63
C THR A 254 -11.18 9.32 10.39
N ALA A 255 -11.57 9.05 9.15
CA ALA A 255 -12.08 7.74 8.76
C ALA A 255 -11.06 6.60 9.03
N THR A 256 -9.76 6.90 8.94
CA THR A 256 -8.68 5.96 9.28
C THR A 256 -8.68 5.64 10.78
N ASP A 257 -8.84 6.65 11.64
CA ASP A 257 -8.91 6.43 13.10
C ASP A 257 -10.12 5.57 13.48
N ALA A 258 -11.27 5.85 12.87
CA ALA A 258 -12.47 5.03 13.06
C ALA A 258 -12.27 3.58 12.59
N MET A 259 -11.54 3.37 11.49
CA MET A 259 -11.19 2.03 11.02
C MET A 259 -10.22 1.32 11.97
N HIS A 260 -9.21 2.03 12.47
CA HIS A 260 -8.27 1.47 13.44
C HIS A 260 -8.98 1.01 14.72
N LEU A 261 -9.97 1.75 15.22
CA LEU A 261 -10.78 1.30 16.36
C LEU A 261 -11.53 0.00 16.06
N ARG A 262 -12.18 -0.11 14.88
CA ARG A 262 -12.86 -1.34 14.46
C ARG A 262 -11.92 -2.54 14.34
N VAL A 263 -10.72 -2.32 13.79
CA VAL A 263 -9.71 -3.37 13.68
C VAL A 263 -9.15 -3.73 15.05
N MET A 264 -8.97 -2.74 15.93
CA MET A 264 -8.51 -2.94 17.31
C MET A 264 -9.47 -3.85 18.09
N ASP A 265 -10.77 -3.72 17.88
CA ASP A 265 -11.78 -4.60 18.50
C ASP A 265 -11.67 -6.08 18.05
N ILE A 266 -11.02 -6.32 16.89
CA ILE A 266 -10.88 -7.68 16.33
C ILE A 266 -9.54 -8.32 16.70
N ILE A 267 -8.43 -7.56 16.55
CA ILE A 267 -7.06 -8.11 16.68
C ILE A 267 -6.20 -7.40 17.73
N GLY A 268 -6.73 -6.42 18.44
CA GLY A 268 -6.05 -5.69 19.51
C GLY A 268 -5.12 -4.58 19.03
N ASP A 269 -4.17 -4.84 18.12
CA ASP A 269 -3.31 -3.84 17.50
C ASP A 269 -3.71 -3.64 16.03
N PRO A 270 -4.23 -2.46 15.62
CA PRO A 270 -4.60 -2.21 14.23
C PRO A 270 -3.40 -1.94 13.32
N LEU A 271 -2.21 -1.79 13.86
CA LEU A 271 -0.98 -1.45 13.12
C LEU A 271 0.22 -2.27 13.59
N PRO A 272 0.13 -3.61 13.63
CA PRO A 272 1.26 -4.41 14.10
C PRO A 272 2.48 -4.20 13.19
N TYR A 273 3.62 -3.78 13.78
CA TYR A 273 4.91 -3.71 13.11
C TYR A 273 5.69 -5.01 13.33
N GLY A 274 6.61 -5.31 12.41
CA GLY A 274 7.41 -6.53 12.45
C GLY A 274 6.94 -7.57 11.42
N ILE A 275 7.85 -8.49 11.06
CA ILE A 275 7.54 -9.56 10.10
C ILE A 275 6.63 -10.61 10.74
N ALA A 276 6.95 -11.05 11.95
CA ALA A 276 6.27 -12.19 12.59
C ALA A 276 4.75 -12.03 12.66
N PRO A 277 4.17 -10.91 13.16
CA PRO A 277 2.72 -10.74 13.22
C PRO A 277 2.06 -10.54 11.85
N ASN A 278 2.86 -10.28 10.80
CA ASN A 278 2.39 -9.97 9.46
C ASN A 278 2.79 -11.01 8.42
N ARG A 279 3.48 -12.09 8.81
CA ARG A 279 4.07 -13.05 7.86
C ARG A 279 3.04 -13.57 6.87
N HIS A 280 1.87 -13.97 7.35
CA HIS A 280 0.81 -14.50 6.49
C HIS A 280 0.41 -13.51 5.37
N VAL A 281 0.07 -12.27 5.72
CA VAL A 281 -0.36 -11.27 4.73
C VAL A 281 0.79 -10.81 3.81
N LEU A 282 2.04 -10.87 4.29
CA LEU A 282 3.21 -10.59 3.47
C LEU A 282 3.47 -11.71 2.46
N GLU A 283 3.36 -12.98 2.87
CA GLU A 283 3.49 -14.15 1.99
C GLU A 283 2.37 -14.17 0.93
N GLU A 284 1.13 -13.86 1.34
CA GLU A 284 0.00 -13.67 0.43
C GLU A 284 0.31 -12.61 -0.63
N LEU A 285 0.79 -11.43 -0.21
CA LEU A 285 1.14 -10.35 -1.12
C LEU A 285 2.25 -10.72 -2.09
N VAL A 286 3.33 -11.33 -1.60
CA VAL A 286 4.45 -11.80 -2.45
C VAL A 286 3.94 -12.81 -3.48
N GLY A 287 3.08 -13.74 -3.06
CA GLY A 287 2.43 -14.68 -3.95
C GLY A 287 1.62 -13.99 -5.06
N HIS A 288 0.86 -12.94 -4.71
CA HIS A 288 0.11 -12.15 -5.70
C HIS A 288 1.00 -11.34 -6.63
N THR A 289 2.11 -10.77 -6.15
CA THR A 289 3.04 -10.07 -7.04
C THR A 289 3.65 -11.00 -8.10
N LEU A 290 3.89 -12.27 -7.75
CA LEU A 290 4.35 -13.28 -8.70
C LEU A 290 3.22 -13.71 -9.66
N LYS A 291 2.05 -14.10 -9.15
CA LYS A 291 0.88 -14.52 -9.94
C LYS A 291 0.42 -13.45 -10.94
N GLN A 292 0.51 -12.18 -10.57
CA GLN A 292 0.11 -11.04 -11.39
C GLN A 292 1.25 -10.52 -12.30
N GLY A 293 2.41 -11.17 -12.34
CA GLY A 293 3.52 -10.80 -13.21
C GLY A 293 4.23 -9.50 -12.84
N ILE A 294 4.12 -9.06 -11.59
CA ILE A 294 4.87 -7.88 -11.10
C ILE A 294 6.34 -8.23 -10.88
N ILE A 295 6.60 -9.44 -10.41
CA ILE A 295 7.93 -10.04 -10.34
C ILE A 295 7.93 -11.34 -11.13
N THR A 296 9.10 -11.71 -11.66
CA THR A 296 9.27 -12.93 -12.46
C THR A 296 9.97 -14.08 -11.70
N ARG A 297 10.50 -13.77 -10.52
CA ARG A 297 11.15 -14.72 -9.63
C ARG A 297 10.54 -14.65 -8.24
N ALA A 298 10.24 -15.79 -7.64
CA ALA A 298 9.81 -15.84 -6.26
C ALA A 298 10.88 -15.25 -5.32
N VAL A 299 10.43 -14.49 -4.34
CA VAL A 299 11.26 -13.96 -3.25
C VAL A 299 10.63 -14.36 -1.92
N THR A 300 11.44 -14.53 -0.90
CA THR A 300 10.93 -14.76 0.45
C THR A 300 10.62 -13.44 1.14
N VAL A 301 9.73 -13.47 2.12
CA VAL A 301 9.43 -12.28 2.93
C VAL A 301 10.71 -11.74 3.59
N ASP A 302 11.56 -12.62 4.11
CA ASP A 302 12.79 -12.22 4.80
C ASP A 302 13.80 -11.50 3.89
N GLU A 303 13.80 -11.79 2.58
CA GLU A 303 14.65 -11.09 1.59
C GLU A 303 14.22 -9.63 1.35
N LEU A 304 12.99 -9.27 1.69
CA LEU A 304 12.49 -7.91 1.50
C LEU A 304 12.98 -6.94 2.59
N PHE A 305 13.32 -7.42 3.78
CA PHE A 305 13.56 -6.56 4.95
C PHE A 305 15.00 -6.56 5.41
N ALA A 306 15.44 -5.44 6.00
CA ALA A 306 16.75 -5.27 6.58
C ALA A 306 17.02 -6.34 7.66
N GLY A 307 18.15 -7.03 7.57
CA GLY A 307 18.48 -8.15 8.44
C GLY A 307 18.38 -7.82 9.93
N ALA A 308 18.83 -6.62 10.33
CA ALA A 308 18.82 -6.16 11.72
C ALA A 308 17.41 -5.96 12.30
N THR A 309 16.36 -5.86 11.46
CA THR A 309 14.98 -5.60 11.91
C THR A 309 14.05 -6.82 11.79
N ARG A 310 14.53 -7.96 11.27
CA ARG A 310 13.68 -9.13 11.01
C ARG A 310 13.03 -9.72 12.26
N GLY A 311 13.71 -9.65 13.39
CA GLY A 311 13.19 -10.14 14.68
C GLY A 311 12.43 -9.10 15.50
N LEU A 312 12.35 -7.85 15.04
CA LEU A 312 11.68 -6.78 15.78
C LEU A 312 10.17 -6.86 15.57
N VAL A 313 9.42 -6.58 16.64
CA VAL A 313 7.97 -6.46 16.67
C VAL A 313 7.56 -5.28 17.56
N ALA A 314 6.49 -4.61 17.21
CA ALA A 314 5.92 -3.53 17.99
C ALA A 314 4.43 -3.37 17.67
#